data_f31766022937a47ffca8cb467137bf83
#
_entry.id   f31766022937a47ffca8cb467137bf83
#
_cell.length_a   1.000
_cell.length_b   1.000
_cell.length_c   1.000
_cell.angle_alpha   90.00
_cell.angle_beta   90.00
_cell.angle_gamma   90.00
#
_symmetry.space_group_name_H-M   'P 1'
#
loop_
_entity.id
_entity.type
_entity.pdbx_description
1 polymer ?
#
loop_
_entity_poly.entity_id
_entity_poly.type
_entity_poly.pdbx_seq_one_letter_code
_entity_poly.pdbx_strand_id
1 'polypeptide(L)'
;SIIRHLGDVNWYTLSIGAPAVAFLFWARKGLKPVLLALGLKENIAAMLARSGPVLAVALGGVAVASFGLEAKGVQIVGDIPKGLPGLTVPDFDPGLWQSLLGSSALIAMISFIESVSMAQTLAAKRRQRIDPDQELVALGASSLAAGFSGGYPVTGGFARSAVNFDAGAETPAAGAFTAVGIALAALFLTPLLYNLPQAVLAATVIVAVLGLVDLKKLVQTLRYSKRDFAAMLGTILVTLLAGVELGVTTGIIVSIG
;
A
#
# COMPACT_ATOMS: atom_id res chain seq x y z
N SER A 1 21.15 3.29 11.26
CA SER A 1 20.62 1.92 11.32
C SER A 1 19.75 1.79 12.58
N ILE A 2 18.63 1.09 12.48
CA ILE A 2 17.64 0.87 13.55
C ILE A 2 18.30 0.38 14.85
N ILE A 3 19.32 -0.50 14.72
CA ILE A 3 20.03 -1.09 15.87
C ILE A 3 20.74 -0.03 16.76
N ARG A 4 21.16 1.10 16.19
CA ARG A 4 21.82 2.16 16.96
C ARG A 4 20.84 3.04 17.77
N HIS A 5 19.55 2.98 17.45
CA HIS A 5 18.50 3.78 18.10
C HIS A 5 17.54 2.94 18.95
N LEU A 6 17.92 1.69 19.28
CA LEU A 6 17.12 0.84 20.18
C LEU A 6 16.99 1.42 21.60
N GLY A 7 17.93 2.30 21.99
CA GLY A 7 17.87 3.02 23.27
C GLY A 7 16.87 4.19 23.30
N ASP A 8 16.46 4.68 22.14
CA ASP A 8 15.58 5.86 21.99
C ASP A 8 14.11 5.46 21.85
N VAL A 9 13.76 4.21 22.16
CA VAL A 9 12.41 3.67 21.99
C VAL A 9 11.46 4.33 23.00
N ASN A 10 10.46 5.05 22.47
CA ASN A 10 9.36 5.55 23.29
C ASN A 10 8.40 4.41 23.66
N TRP A 11 8.35 4.04 24.94
CA TRP A 11 7.52 2.95 25.45
C TRP A 11 6.02 3.18 25.22
N TYR A 12 5.55 4.43 25.22
CA TYR A 12 4.16 4.76 24.91
C TYR A 12 3.84 4.49 23.43
N THR A 13 4.76 4.82 22.52
CA THR A 13 4.64 4.48 21.10
C THR A 13 4.59 2.98 20.89
N LEU A 14 5.45 2.22 21.58
CA LEU A 14 5.47 0.76 21.51
C LEU A 14 4.19 0.14 22.07
N SER A 15 3.63 0.70 23.18
CA SER A 15 2.38 0.22 23.80
C SER A 15 1.15 0.41 22.91
N ILE A 16 1.22 1.26 21.89
CA ILE A 16 0.18 1.41 20.87
C ILE A 16 0.50 0.58 19.63
N GLY A 17 1.74 0.64 19.15
CA GLY A 17 2.15 -0.01 17.91
C GLY A 17 2.11 -1.54 17.99
N ALA A 18 2.63 -2.13 19.07
CA ALA A 18 2.66 -3.58 19.22
C ALA A 18 1.24 -4.21 19.31
N PRO A 19 0.31 -3.70 20.13
CA PRO A 19 -1.08 -4.16 20.09
C PRO A 19 -1.77 -3.93 18.74
N ALA A 20 -1.47 -2.84 18.03
CA ALA A 20 -2.02 -2.59 16.70
C ALA A 20 -1.56 -3.65 15.70
N VAL A 21 -0.28 -4.02 15.70
CA VAL A 21 0.25 -5.11 14.87
C VAL A 21 -0.45 -6.43 15.24
N ALA A 22 -0.50 -6.77 16.52
CA ALA A 22 -1.13 -7.99 17.00
C ALA A 22 -2.63 -8.06 16.62
N PHE A 23 -3.35 -6.96 16.82
CA PHE A 23 -4.76 -6.84 16.42
C PHE A 23 -4.95 -7.04 14.92
N LEU A 24 -4.12 -6.41 14.09
CA LEU A 24 -4.23 -6.52 12.64
C LEU A 24 -3.93 -7.94 12.13
N PHE A 25 -2.95 -8.63 12.73
CA PHE A 25 -2.71 -10.04 12.42
C PHE A 25 -3.88 -10.93 12.85
N TRP A 26 -4.41 -10.71 14.04
CA TRP A 26 -5.56 -11.44 14.53
C TRP A 26 -6.82 -11.15 13.67
N ALA A 27 -7.06 -9.88 13.33
CA ALA A 27 -8.25 -9.47 12.59
C ALA A 27 -8.37 -10.14 11.22
N ARG A 28 -7.24 -10.44 10.56
CA ARG A 28 -7.24 -11.14 9.27
C ARG A 28 -7.94 -12.51 9.30
N LYS A 29 -7.88 -13.22 10.42
CA LYS A 29 -8.45 -14.57 10.55
C LYS A 29 -9.52 -14.67 11.63
N GLY A 30 -9.44 -13.86 12.66
CA GLY A 30 -10.27 -13.93 13.86
C GLY A 30 -11.51 -13.04 13.82
N LEU A 31 -11.47 -11.92 13.12
CA LEU A 31 -12.55 -10.94 13.17
C LEU A 31 -13.85 -11.46 12.52
N LYS A 32 -13.76 -12.14 11.36
CA LYS A 32 -14.94 -12.70 10.68
C LYS A 32 -15.69 -13.71 11.56
N PRO A 33 -15.05 -14.75 12.15
CA PRO A 33 -15.76 -15.71 12.99
C PRO A 33 -16.36 -15.07 14.25
N VAL A 34 -15.72 -14.08 14.85
CA VAL A 34 -16.27 -13.35 15.99
C VAL A 34 -17.53 -12.58 15.60
N LEU A 35 -17.51 -11.88 14.47
CA LEU A 35 -18.68 -11.14 13.98
C LEU A 35 -19.86 -12.07 13.63
N LEU A 36 -19.57 -13.26 13.09
CA LEU A 36 -20.58 -14.30 12.86
C LEU A 36 -21.16 -14.84 14.18
N ALA A 37 -20.33 -15.07 15.20
CA ALA A 37 -20.78 -15.48 16.53
C ALA A 37 -21.65 -14.44 17.22
N LEU A 38 -21.47 -13.15 16.90
CA LEU A 38 -22.33 -12.05 17.36
C LEU A 38 -23.65 -11.94 16.57
N GLY A 39 -23.92 -12.86 15.65
CA GLY A 39 -25.19 -12.93 14.90
C GLY A 39 -25.26 -12.04 13.65
N LEU A 40 -24.14 -11.47 13.19
CA LEU A 40 -24.14 -10.70 11.96
C LEU A 40 -24.25 -11.61 10.73
N LYS A 41 -24.95 -11.14 9.71
CA LYS A 41 -25.03 -11.83 8.41
C LYS A 41 -23.64 -11.96 7.79
N GLU A 42 -23.39 -13.06 7.09
CA GLU A 42 -22.09 -13.39 6.52
C GLU A 42 -21.49 -12.26 5.66
N ASN A 43 -22.29 -11.62 4.82
CA ASN A 43 -21.84 -10.52 3.95
C ASN A 43 -21.37 -9.29 4.78
N ILE A 44 -22.09 -8.95 5.85
CA ILE A 44 -21.75 -7.83 6.75
C ILE A 44 -20.49 -8.18 7.54
N ALA A 45 -20.42 -9.39 8.08
CA ALA A 45 -19.25 -9.87 8.82
C ALA A 45 -17.99 -9.89 7.94
N ALA A 46 -18.11 -10.31 6.69
CA ALA A 46 -16.99 -10.29 5.75
C ALA A 46 -16.54 -8.87 5.41
N MET A 47 -17.49 -7.94 5.21
CA MET A 47 -17.18 -6.52 4.92
C MET A 47 -16.49 -5.86 6.13
N LEU A 48 -17.02 -6.03 7.33
CA LEU A 48 -16.44 -5.48 8.56
C LEU A 48 -15.08 -6.12 8.89
N ALA A 49 -14.89 -7.40 8.61
CA ALA A 49 -13.60 -8.06 8.82
C ALA A 49 -12.49 -7.47 7.91
N ARG A 50 -12.84 -7.05 6.70
CA ARG A 50 -11.91 -6.34 5.80
C ARG A 50 -11.57 -4.93 6.27
N SER A 51 -12.42 -4.32 7.09
CA SER A 51 -12.20 -2.98 7.69
C SER A 51 -11.30 -3.01 8.93
N GLY A 52 -10.64 -4.14 9.24
CA GLY A 52 -9.70 -4.26 10.37
C GLY A 52 -8.70 -3.10 10.49
N PRO A 53 -8.03 -2.67 9.39
CA PRO A 53 -7.14 -1.51 9.43
C PRO A 53 -7.83 -0.21 9.85
N VAL A 54 -9.07 0.03 9.40
CA VAL A 54 -9.85 1.21 9.78
C VAL A 54 -10.19 1.19 11.27
N LEU A 55 -10.53 0.00 11.81
CA LEU A 55 -10.77 -0.16 13.23
C LEU A 55 -9.50 0.08 14.05
N ALA A 56 -8.34 -0.42 13.62
CA ALA A 56 -7.08 -0.18 14.29
C ALA A 56 -6.75 1.32 14.34
N VAL A 57 -6.95 2.02 13.23
CA VAL A 57 -6.75 3.47 13.09
C VAL A 57 -7.70 4.24 14.02
N ALA A 58 -8.99 3.91 14.01
CA ALA A 58 -9.98 4.56 14.85
C ALA A 58 -9.69 4.34 16.35
N LEU A 59 -9.42 3.10 16.76
CA LEU A 59 -9.09 2.77 18.15
C LEU A 59 -7.78 3.44 18.60
N GLY A 60 -6.76 3.46 17.73
CA GLY A 60 -5.51 4.14 18.02
C GLY A 60 -5.67 5.65 18.21
N GLY A 61 -6.44 6.29 17.33
CA GLY A 61 -6.75 7.72 17.45
C GLY A 61 -7.52 8.05 18.72
N VAL A 62 -8.55 7.27 19.05
CA VAL A 62 -9.31 7.42 20.31
C VAL A 62 -8.41 7.21 21.53
N ALA A 63 -7.52 6.22 21.51
CA ALA A 63 -6.59 5.97 22.61
C ALA A 63 -5.65 7.17 22.82
N VAL A 64 -5.06 7.72 21.75
CA VAL A 64 -4.20 8.90 21.85
C VAL A 64 -4.95 10.09 22.41
N ALA A 65 -6.14 10.37 21.88
CA ALA A 65 -6.97 11.50 22.33
C ALA A 65 -7.39 11.35 23.81
N SER A 66 -7.84 10.14 24.22
CA SER A 66 -8.34 9.89 25.57
C SER A 66 -7.26 9.90 26.65
N PHE A 67 -6.06 9.43 26.35
CA PHE A 67 -4.96 9.32 27.31
C PHE A 67 -3.92 10.44 27.19
N GLY A 68 -4.13 11.42 26.30
CA GLY A 68 -3.22 12.54 26.08
C GLY A 68 -1.81 12.08 25.72
N LEU A 69 -1.68 11.04 24.88
CA LEU A 69 -0.40 10.37 24.61
C LEU A 69 0.53 11.20 23.72
N GLU A 70 -0.01 12.21 23.04
CA GLU A 70 0.79 13.22 22.33
C GLU A 70 1.76 13.93 23.27
N ALA A 71 1.27 14.38 24.45
CA ALA A 71 2.10 15.02 25.48
C ALA A 71 3.18 14.08 26.07
N LYS A 72 3.05 12.76 25.88
CA LYS A 72 4.01 11.72 26.29
C LYS A 72 4.98 11.33 25.18
N GLY A 73 5.02 12.10 24.08
CA GLY A 73 5.94 11.93 22.98
C GLY A 73 5.51 10.90 21.93
N VAL A 74 4.24 10.48 21.92
CA VAL A 74 3.69 9.67 20.80
C VAL A 74 3.52 10.56 19.60
N GLN A 75 4.18 10.23 18.50
CA GLN A 75 4.05 10.96 17.25
C GLN A 75 2.68 10.72 16.63
N ILE A 76 1.99 11.81 16.38
CA ILE A 76 0.69 11.84 15.68
C ILE A 76 0.85 12.41 14.28
N VAL A 77 -0.17 12.26 13.45
CA VAL A 77 -0.20 12.84 12.11
C VAL A 77 -0.27 14.36 12.19
N GLY A 78 -1.00 14.90 13.18
CA GLY A 78 -1.14 16.34 13.38
C GLY A 78 -2.02 17.02 12.34
N ASP A 79 -1.74 18.29 12.10
CA ASP A 79 -2.50 19.10 11.15
C ASP A 79 -2.28 18.64 9.72
N ILE A 80 -3.33 18.13 9.11
CA ILE A 80 -3.37 17.78 7.69
C ILE A 80 -4.02 18.96 6.94
N PRO A 81 -3.41 19.47 5.87
CA PRO A 81 -4.02 20.48 5.03
C PRO A 81 -5.42 20.02 4.58
N LYS A 82 -6.45 20.81 4.91
CA LYS A 82 -7.81 20.53 4.50
C LYS A 82 -7.98 20.87 3.03
N GLY A 83 -8.67 20.01 2.31
CA GLY A 83 -9.03 20.27 0.92
C GLY A 83 -8.37 19.32 -0.08
N LEU A 84 -8.68 19.55 -1.33
CA LEU A 84 -8.07 18.85 -2.44
C LEU A 84 -6.72 19.53 -2.80
N PRO A 85 -5.73 18.77 -3.27
CA PRO A 85 -4.49 19.34 -3.76
C PRO A 85 -4.79 20.35 -4.87
N GLY A 86 -4.08 21.48 -4.85
CA GLY A 86 -4.21 22.51 -5.89
C GLY A 86 -3.62 22.02 -7.21
N LEU A 87 -4.06 22.65 -8.30
CA LEU A 87 -3.41 22.44 -9.59
C LEU A 87 -1.97 22.94 -9.50
N THR A 88 -1.04 22.12 -9.90
CA THR A 88 0.39 22.41 -9.95
C THR A 88 0.87 22.35 -11.39
N VAL A 89 1.76 23.25 -11.75
CA VAL A 89 2.46 23.18 -13.05
C VAL A 89 3.81 22.53 -12.76
N PRO A 90 4.12 21.39 -13.40
CA PRO A 90 5.44 20.77 -13.26
C PRO A 90 6.54 21.74 -13.69
N ASP A 91 7.68 21.66 -13.03
CA ASP A 91 8.86 22.39 -13.45
C ASP A 91 9.43 21.77 -14.74
N PHE A 92 9.65 22.59 -15.75
CA PHE A 92 10.18 22.17 -17.05
C PHE A 92 11.69 22.45 -17.21
N ASP A 93 12.42 22.57 -16.09
CA ASP A 93 13.88 22.70 -16.15
C ASP A 93 14.52 21.47 -16.81
N PRO A 94 15.24 21.62 -17.95
CA PRO A 94 15.85 20.50 -18.64
C PRO A 94 16.87 19.72 -17.81
N GLY A 95 17.59 20.40 -16.91
CA GLY A 95 18.55 19.75 -16.01
C GLY A 95 17.88 18.81 -15.02
N LEU A 96 16.75 19.25 -14.45
CA LEU A 96 15.92 18.42 -13.55
C LEU A 96 15.38 17.21 -14.31
N TRP A 97 14.84 17.40 -15.50
CA TRP A 97 14.27 16.31 -16.30
C TRP A 97 15.33 15.26 -16.66
N GLN A 98 16.52 15.70 -17.07
CA GLN A 98 17.62 14.80 -17.39
C GLN A 98 18.04 13.96 -16.17
N SER A 99 18.10 14.57 -14.99
CA SER A 99 18.47 13.85 -13.75
C SER A 99 17.43 12.82 -13.32
N LEU A 100 16.14 13.05 -13.62
CA LEU A 100 15.03 12.18 -13.25
C LEU A 100 14.71 11.09 -14.28
N LEU A 101 15.25 11.18 -15.51
CA LEU A 101 14.91 10.26 -16.62
C LEU A 101 15.11 8.79 -16.24
N GLY A 102 16.24 8.45 -15.62
CA GLY A 102 16.57 7.07 -15.24
C GLY A 102 15.57 6.49 -14.22
N SER A 103 15.35 7.22 -13.14
CA SER A 103 14.42 6.81 -12.07
C SER A 103 12.97 6.77 -12.58
N SER A 104 12.58 7.73 -13.39
CA SER A 104 11.24 7.79 -13.99
C SER A 104 10.97 6.61 -14.92
N ALA A 105 11.95 6.25 -15.75
CA ALA A 105 11.84 5.08 -16.63
C ALA A 105 11.70 3.79 -15.85
N LEU A 106 12.47 3.61 -14.77
CA LEU A 106 12.35 2.44 -13.89
C LEU A 106 10.99 2.37 -13.21
N ILE A 107 10.52 3.50 -12.66
CA ILE A 107 9.19 3.58 -12.03
C ILE A 107 8.09 3.25 -13.05
N ALA A 108 8.17 3.79 -14.26
CA ALA A 108 7.20 3.52 -15.32
C ALA A 108 7.18 2.04 -15.71
N MET A 109 8.35 1.40 -15.89
CA MET A 109 8.44 -0.03 -16.18
C MET A 109 7.84 -0.89 -15.07
N ILE A 110 8.21 -0.62 -13.82
CA ILE A 110 7.71 -1.39 -12.67
C ILE A 110 6.18 -1.23 -12.55
N SER A 111 5.69 0.01 -12.64
CA SER A 111 4.25 0.31 -12.58
C SER A 111 3.47 -0.37 -13.69
N PHE A 112 4.02 -0.40 -14.90
CA PHE A 112 3.41 -1.07 -16.05
C PHE A 112 3.34 -2.58 -15.85
N ILE A 113 4.46 -3.21 -15.48
CA ILE A 113 4.51 -4.67 -15.24
C ILE A 113 3.54 -5.06 -14.12
N GLU A 114 3.51 -4.31 -13.02
CA GLU A 114 2.60 -4.55 -11.91
C GLU A 114 1.15 -4.45 -12.35
N SER A 115 0.79 -3.37 -13.04
CA SER A 115 -0.59 -3.11 -13.49
C SER A 115 -1.07 -4.16 -14.49
N VAL A 116 -0.25 -4.51 -15.49
CA VAL A 116 -0.61 -5.53 -16.50
C VAL A 116 -0.73 -6.91 -15.84
N SER A 117 0.20 -7.28 -14.96
CA SER A 117 0.15 -8.57 -14.27
C SER A 117 -1.12 -8.72 -13.42
N MET A 118 -1.51 -7.63 -12.75
CA MET A 118 -2.73 -7.56 -11.97
C MET A 118 -3.96 -7.67 -12.87
N ALA A 119 -4.02 -6.85 -13.93
CA ALA A 119 -5.13 -6.82 -14.86
C ALA A 119 -5.33 -8.20 -15.51
N GLN A 120 -4.25 -8.85 -15.95
CA GLN A 120 -4.29 -10.23 -16.49
C GLN A 120 -4.82 -11.24 -15.47
N THR A 121 -4.37 -11.14 -14.21
CA THR A 121 -4.82 -12.05 -13.15
C THR A 121 -6.31 -11.93 -12.88
N LEU A 122 -6.85 -10.72 -12.86
CA LEU A 122 -8.28 -10.48 -12.64
C LEU A 122 -9.10 -10.78 -13.88
N ALA A 123 -8.60 -10.46 -15.07
CA ALA A 123 -9.25 -10.79 -16.34
C ALA A 123 -9.38 -12.30 -16.55
N ALA A 124 -8.34 -13.07 -16.18
CA ALA A 124 -8.39 -14.53 -16.23
C ALA A 124 -9.52 -15.11 -15.36
N LYS A 125 -9.78 -14.55 -14.18
CA LYS A 125 -10.89 -14.95 -13.30
C LYS A 125 -12.26 -14.68 -13.94
N ARG A 126 -12.39 -13.66 -14.77
CA ARG A 126 -13.62 -13.28 -15.47
C ARG A 126 -13.68 -13.82 -16.91
N ARG A 127 -12.67 -14.57 -17.37
CA ARG A 127 -12.53 -15.03 -18.75
C ARG A 127 -12.55 -13.89 -19.77
N GLN A 128 -11.95 -12.75 -19.40
CA GLN A 128 -11.80 -11.57 -20.24
C GLN A 128 -10.36 -11.46 -20.74
N ARG A 129 -10.15 -10.66 -21.77
CA ARG A 129 -8.82 -10.28 -22.27
C ARG A 129 -8.59 -8.81 -21.96
N ILE A 130 -7.34 -8.47 -21.68
CA ILE A 130 -6.90 -7.09 -21.57
C ILE A 130 -5.99 -6.77 -22.75
N ASP A 131 -5.91 -5.51 -23.09
CA ASP A 131 -4.97 -4.96 -24.05
C ASP A 131 -3.87 -4.23 -23.27
N PRO A 132 -2.62 -4.74 -23.23
CA PRO A 132 -1.52 -4.11 -22.51
C PRO A 132 -1.17 -2.71 -23.03
N ASP A 133 -1.38 -2.43 -24.32
CA ASP A 133 -1.09 -1.11 -24.89
C ASP A 133 -2.09 -0.07 -24.38
N GLN A 134 -3.36 -0.44 -24.26
CA GLN A 134 -4.39 0.38 -23.65
C GLN A 134 -4.10 0.66 -22.17
N GLU A 135 -3.63 -0.34 -21.43
CA GLU A 135 -3.23 -0.18 -20.02
C GLU A 135 -2.06 0.80 -19.89
N LEU A 136 -1.07 0.73 -20.79
CA LEU A 136 0.06 1.66 -20.79
C LEU A 136 -0.39 3.11 -21.05
N VAL A 137 -1.29 3.31 -22.03
CA VAL A 137 -1.85 4.63 -22.33
C VAL A 137 -2.64 5.16 -21.14
N ALA A 138 -3.46 4.31 -20.50
CA ALA A 138 -4.26 4.69 -19.33
C ALA A 138 -3.37 5.08 -18.13
N LEU A 139 -2.30 4.33 -17.87
CA LEU A 139 -1.31 4.63 -16.82
C LEU A 139 -0.59 5.95 -17.10
N GLY A 140 -0.18 6.18 -18.35
CA GLY A 140 0.45 7.43 -18.79
C GLY A 140 -0.47 8.62 -18.58
N ALA A 141 -1.72 8.54 -19.05
CA ALA A 141 -2.72 9.58 -18.88
C ALA A 141 -3.02 9.87 -17.40
N SER A 142 -3.16 8.83 -16.58
CA SER A 142 -3.41 8.96 -15.14
C SER A 142 -2.22 9.61 -14.42
N SER A 143 -0.98 9.24 -14.78
CA SER A 143 0.24 9.81 -14.20
C SER A 143 0.44 11.25 -14.61
N LEU A 144 0.11 11.63 -15.85
CA LEU A 144 0.10 13.03 -16.30
C LEU A 144 -0.91 13.85 -15.50
N ALA A 145 -2.15 13.36 -15.36
CA ALA A 145 -3.17 14.02 -14.54
C ALA A 145 -2.72 14.17 -13.09
N ALA A 146 -2.08 13.15 -12.50
CA ALA A 146 -1.51 13.22 -11.16
C ALA A 146 -0.41 14.28 -11.06
N GLY A 147 0.48 14.39 -12.04
CA GLY A 147 1.53 15.41 -12.08
C GLY A 147 0.98 16.84 -12.05
N PHE A 148 -0.11 17.11 -12.79
CA PHE A 148 -0.76 18.42 -12.78
C PHE A 148 -1.63 18.68 -11.53
N SER A 149 -1.95 17.66 -10.76
CA SER A 149 -2.68 17.78 -9.50
C SER A 149 -1.78 17.62 -8.26
N GLY A 150 -0.45 17.67 -8.42
CA GLY A 150 0.50 17.55 -7.31
C GLY A 150 0.53 16.16 -6.67
N GLY A 151 0.04 15.14 -7.40
CA GLY A 151 0.00 13.77 -6.95
C GLY A 151 1.26 12.99 -7.33
N TYR A 152 1.37 11.78 -6.77
CA TYR A 152 2.42 10.82 -7.12
C TYR A 152 2.04 10.03 -8.39
N PRO A 153 3.03 9.41 -9.09
CA PRO A 153 2.77 8.48 -10.19
C PRO A 153 1.77 7.39 -9.79
N VAL A 154 0.86 7.07 -10.70
CA VAL A 154 -0.22 6.10 -10.45
C VAL A 154 0.22 4.71 -10.89
N THR A 155 -0.06 3.70 -10.09
CA THR A 155 0.17 2.28 -10.41
C THR A 155 -1.02 1.42 -9.98
N GLY A 156 -1.17 0.27 -10.61
CA GLY A 156 -2.16 -0.74 -10.25
C GLY A 156 -1.76 -1.46 -8.96
N GLY A 157 -2.47 -1.19 -7.86
CA GLY A 157 -2.22 -1.85 -6.58
C GLY A 157 -2.98 -3.17 -6.43
N PHE A 158 -2.26 -4.31 -6.27
CA PHE A 158 -2.87 -5.64 -6.15
C PHE A 158 -3.95 -5.72 -5.05
N ALA A 159 -3.63 -5.30 -3.84
CA ALA A 159 -4.55 -5.42 -2.71
C ALA A 159 -5.85 -4.63 -2.91
N ARG A 160 -5.75 -3.40 -3.40
CA ARG A 160 -6.93 -2.54 -3.65
C ARG A 160 -7.78 -3.07 -4.80
N SER A 161 -7.15 -3.50 -5.89
CA SER A 161 -7.86 -4.06 -7.05
C SER A 161 -8.55 -5.37 -6.70
N ALA A 162 -7.90 -6.25 -5.91
CA ALA A 162 -8.51 -7.50 -5.45
C ALA A 162 -9.74 -7.23 -4.58
N VAL A 163 -9.66 -6.28 -3.63
CA VAL A 163 -10.81 -5.91 -2.78
C VAL A 163 -11.96 -5.36 -3.62
N ASN A 164 -11.66 -4.50 -4.59
CA ASN A 164 -12.65 -3.91 -5.49
C ASN A 164 -13.33 -4.99 -6.37
N PHE A 165 -12.53 -5.92 -6.90
CA PHE A 165 -13.01 -7.06 -7.65
C PHE A 165 -13.90 -7.99 -6.81
N ASP A 166 -13.47 -8.34 -5.59
CA ASP A 166 -14.22 -9.19 -4.67
C ASP A 166 -15.51 -8.52 -4.15
N ALA A 167 -15.54 -7.18 -4.15
CA ALA A 167 -16.72 -6.38 -3.85
C ALA A 167 -17.74 -6.38 -5.01
N GLY A 168 -17.38 -6.91 -6.19
CA GLY A 168 -18.26 -7.00 -7.34
C GLY A 168 -18.17 -5.80 -8.29
N ALA A 169 -17.10 -5.03 -8.27
CA ALA A 169 -16.90 -3.94 -9.22
C ALA A 169 -16.76 -4.49 -10.65
N GLU A 170 -17.58 -4.00 -11.58
CA GLU A 170 -17.64 -4.48 -12.97
C GLU A 170 -17.20 -3.44 -13.98
N THR A 171 -17.24 -2.18 -13.61
CA THR A 171 -16.98 -1.06 -14.52
C THR A 171 -15.93 -0.09 -13.94
N PRO A 172 -15.26 0.71 -14.79
CA PRO A 172 -14.36 1.80 -14.35
C PRO A 172 -15.04 2.83 -13.43
N ALA A 173 -16.38 2.92 -13.46
CA ALA A 173 -17.15 3.80 -12.57
C ALA A 173 -16.87 3.54 -11.08
N ALA A 174 -16.54 2.30 -10.69
CA ALA A 174 -16.13 1.98 -9.32
C ALA A 174 -14.90 2.79 -8.88
N GLY A 175 -13.94 3.04 -9.78
CA GLY A 175 -12.80 3.93 -9.55
C GLY A 175 -13.23 5.38 -9.33
N ALA A 176 -14.17 5.88 -10.13
CA ALA A 176 -14.72 7.24 -9.97
C ALA A 176 -15.42 7.41 -8.62
N PHE A 177 -16.25 6.46 -8.20
CA PHE A 177 -16.87 6.48 -6.87
C PHE A 177 -15.84 6.47 -5.74
N THR A 178 -14.79 5.67 -5.89
CA THR A 178 -13.67 5.64 -4.94
C THR A 178 -12.98 7.00 -4.86
N ALA A 179 -12.72 7.65 -6.00
CA ALA A 179 -12.10 8.97 -6.06
C ALA A 179 -12.96 10.03 -5.37
N VAL A 180 -14.30 10.03 -5.62
CA VAL A 180 -15.25 10.91 -4.93
C VAL A 180 -15.25 10.63 -3.44
N GLY A 181 -15.28 9.36 -3.01
CA GLY A 181 -15.21 8.98 -1.60
C GLY A 181 -13.95 9.48 -0.90
N ILE A 182 -12.79 9.36 -1.55
CA ILE A 182 -11.51 9.88 -1.04
C ILE A 182 -11.54 11.41 -0.97
N ALA A 183 -12.07 12.10 -1.98
CA ALA A 183 -12.20 13.55 -2.00
C ALA A 183 -13.09 14.04 -0.83
N LEU A 184 -14.24 13.40 -0.61
CA LEU A 184 -15.11 13.70 0.52
C LEU A 184 -14.42 13.43 1.86
N ALA A 185 -13.68 12.33 1.96
CA ALA A 185 -12.91 12.04 3.16
C ALA A 185 -11.85 13.11 3.43
N ALA A 186 -11.10 13.55 2.40
CA ALA A 186 -10.11 14.61 2.53
C ALA A 186 -10.73 15.96 2.94
N LEU A 187 -11.95 16.26 2.50
CA LEU A 187 -12.63 17.49 2.84
C LEU A 187 -13.23 17.47 4.25
N PHE A 188 -13.82 16.36 4.68
CA PHE A 188 -14.64 16.31 5.89
C PHE A 188 -14.04 15.49 7.03
N LEU A 189 -13.27 14.43 6.73
CA LEU A 189 -12.74 13.50 7.73
C LEU A 189 -11.33 13.86 8.21
N THR A 190 -10.66 14.81 7.57
CA THR A 190 -9.30 15.23 7.94
C THR A 190 -9.14 15.60 9.43
N PRO A 191 -10.09 16.32 10.07
CA PRO A 191 -9.97 16.63 11.49
C PRO A 191 -9.98 15.39 12.40
N LEU A 192 -10.62 14.30 11.99
CA LEU A 192 -10.64 13.04 12.74
C LEU A 192 -9.31 12.32 12.72
N LEU A 193 -8.46 12.64 11.73
CA LEU A 193 -7.14 12.03 11.55
C LEU A 193 -6.04 12.76 12.32
N TYR A 194 -6.31 13.90 12.95
CA TYR A 194 -5.35 14.69 13.72
C TYR A 194 -4.63 13.83 14.77
N ASN A 195 -5.40 13.14 15.62
CA ASN A 195 -4.88 12.31 16.72
C ASN A 195 -4.41 10.92 16.27
N LEU A 196 -4.27 10.68 14.97
CA LEU A 196 -3.88 9.37 14.46
C LEU A 196 -2.40 9.09 14.76
N PRO A 197 -2.08 8.05 15.55
CA PRO A 197 -0.69 7.74 15.86
C PRO A 197 0.04 7.14 14.66
N GLN A 198 1.21 7.68 14.34
CA GLN A 198 2.06 7.18 13.25
C GLN A 198 2.43 5.70 13.45
N ALA A 199 2.53 5.25 14.70
CA ALA A 199 2.77 3.85 15.04
C ALA A 199 1.68 2.89 14.51
N VAL A 200 0.41 3.31 14.50
CA VAL A 200 -0.68 2.50 13.95
C VAL A 200 -0.63 2.47 12.42
N LEU A 201 -0.28 3.60 11.78
CA LEU A 201 -0.04 3.62 10.34
C LEU A 201 1.10 2.68 9.96
N ALA A 202 2.23 2.76 10.67
CA ALA A 202 3.34 1.85 10.48
C ALA A 202 2.92 0.37 10.68
N ALA A 203 2.11 0.08 11.69
CA ALA A 203 1.57 -1.26 11.93
C ALA A 203 0.73 -1.76 10.74
N THR A 204 -0.12 -0.91 10.15
CA THR A 204 -0.92 -1.28 8.97
C THR A 204 -0.04 -1.60 7.77
N VAL A 205 1.01 -0.79 7.54
CA VAL A 205 1.99 -1.02 6.46
C VAL A 205 2.77 -2.31 6.69
N ILE A 206 3.30 -2.52 7.89
CA ILE A 206 4.05 -3.75 8.25
C ILE A 206 3.20 -4.99 8.01
N VAL A 207 1.96 -5.01 8.51
CA VAL A 207 1.07 -6.16 8.35
C VAL A 207 0.66 -6.36 6.89
N ALA A 208 0.45 -5.30 6.12
CA ALA A 208 0.18 -5.39 4.69
C ALA A 208 1.35 -6.02 3.94
N VAL A 209 2.56 -5.50 4.13
CA VAL A 209 3.79 -5.98 3.47
C VAL A 209 4.08 -7.44 3.85
N LEU A 210 4.02 -7.79 5.13
CA LEU A 210 4.20 -9.18 5.58
C LEU A 210 3.14 -10.12 5.00
N GLY A 211 1.95 -9.62 4.68
CA GLY A 211 0.91 -10.37 3.99
C GLY A 211 1.21 -10.67 2.52
N LEU A 212 2.11 -9.94 1.89
CA LEU A 212 2.56 -10.18 0.52
C LEU A 212 3.71 -11.20 0.43
N VAL A 213 4.40 -11.44 1.54
CA VAL A 213 5.51 -12.40 1.60
C VAL A 213 4.97 -13.81 1.58
N ASP A 214 5.11 -14.49 0.44
CA ASP A 214 4.71 -15.89 0.27
C ASP A 214 5.93 -16.81 0.43
N LEU A 215 6.21 -17.19 1.68
CA LEU A 215 7.32 -18.10 2.00
C LEU A 215 7.17 -19.47 1.31
N LYS A 216 5.94 -19.89 0.98
CA LYS A 216 5.72 -21.15 0.27
C LYS A 216 6.23 -21.07 -1.16
N LYS A 217 5.98 -19.94 -1.83
CA LYS A 217 6.54 -19.69 -3.18
C LYS A 217 8.06 -19.67 -3.15
N LEU A 218 8.67 -19.06 -2.14
CA LEU A 218 10.12 -19.04 -1.95
C LEU A 218 10.69 -20.46 -1.90
N VAL A 219 10.12 -21.34 -1.10
CA VAL A 219 10.53 -22.75 -0.98
C VAL A 219 10.23 -23.55 -2.24
N GLN A 220 9.12 -23.28 -2.92
CA GLN A 220 8.76 -23.91 -4.19
C GLN A 220 9.76 -23.55 -5.29
N THR A 221 10.13 -22.28 -5.41
CA THR A 221 11.12 -21.80 -6.38
C THR A 221 12.49 -22.45 -6.13
N LEU A 222 12.91 -22.59 -4.88
CA LEU A 222 14.16 -23.29 -4.53
C LEU A 222 14.16 -24.76 -5.01
N ARG A 223 12.99 -25.42 -4.95
CA ARG A 223 12.85 -26.82 -5.40
C ARG A 223 12.78 -26.96 -6.91
N TYR A 224 12.23 -25.96 -7.60
CA TYR A 224 12.03 -26.00 -9.04
C TYR A 224 13.27 -25.53 -9.80
N SER A 225 13.85 -24.38 -9.41
CA SER A 225 14.99 -23.77 -10.09
C SER A 225 15.89 -23.05 -9.08
N LYS A 226 17.11 -23.54 -8.90
CA LYS A 226 18.10 -22.88 -8.04
C LYS A 226 18.54 -21.52 -8.59
N ARG A 227 18.49 -21.33 -9.92
CA ARG A 227 18.81 -20.05 -10.58
C ARG A 227 17.76 -19.00 -10.27
N ASP A 228 16.48 -19.33 -10.43
CA ASP A 228 15.38 -18.40 -10.14
C ASP A 228 15.32 -18.05 -8.64
N PHE A 229 15.63 -19.03 -7.79
CA PHE A 229 15.76 -18.78 -6.35
C PHE A 229 16.90 -17.81 -6.04
N ALA A 230 18.07 -17.97 -6.68
CA ALA A 230 19.20 -17.08 -6.49
C ALA A 230 18.89 -15.66 -7.00
N ALA A 231 18.22 -15.53 -8.15
CA ALA A 231 17.76 -14.27 -8.68
C ALA A 231 16.78 -13.57 -7.71
N MET A 232 15.78 -14.32 -7.22
CA MET A 232 14.79 -13.79 -6.27
C MET A 232 15.43 -13.41 -4.94
N LEU A 233 16.31 -14.24 -4.38
CA LEU A 233 17.01 -13.95 -3.13
C LEU A 233 17.96 -12.75 -3.30
N GLY A 234 18.71 -12.69 -4.40
CA GLY A 234 19.56 -11.57 -4.75
C GLY A 234 18.78 -10.25 -4.86
N THR A 235 17.63 -10.27 -5.56
CA THR A 235 16.73 -9.11 -5.66
C THR A 235 16.28 -8.65 -4.28
N ILE A 236 15.82 -9.57 -3.42
CA ILE A 236 15.35 -9.24 -2.07
C ILE A 236 16.49 -8.62 -1.24
N LEU A 237 17.66 -9.24 -1.22
CA LEU A 237 18.79 -8.76 -0.43
C LEU A 237 19.29 -7.40 -0.91
N VAL A 238 19.46 -7.21 -2.22
CA VAL A 238 19.93 -5.95 -2.77
C VAL A 238 18.88 -4.85 -2.57
N THR A 239 17.58 -5.17 -2.72
CA THR A 239 16.51 -4.21 -2.41
C THR A 239 16.56 -3.74 -0.96
N LEU A 240 16.78 -4.64 -0.01
CA LEU A 240 16.84 -4.32 1.42
C LEU A 240 18.10 -3.55 1.82
N LEU A 241 19.23 -3.80 1.17
CA LEU A 241 20.53 -3.23 1.53
C LEU A 241 20.86 -1.96 0.75
N ALA A 242 20.50 -1.91 -0.53
CA ALA A 242 20.93 -0.88 -1.47
C ALA A 242 19.78 -0.12 -2.14
N GLY A 243 18.53 -0.51 -1.87
CA GLY A 243 17.34 0.15 -2.40
C GLY A 243 16.69 -0.57 -3.57
N VAL A 244 15.45 -0.14 -3.89
CA VAL A 244 14.59 -0.84 -4.87
C VAL A 244 15.18 -0.80 -6.29
N GLU A 245 15.77 0.31 -6.70
CA GLU A 245 16.34 0.49 -8.05
C GLU A 245 17.44 -0.54 -8.35
N LEU A 246 18.39 -0.69 -7.42
CA LEU A 246 19.47 -1.66 -7.53
C LEU A 246 18.97 -3.10 -7.35
N GLY A 247 17.96 -3.32 -6.53
CA GLY A 247 17.35 -4.63 -6.35
C GLY A 247 16.68 -5.14 -7.63
N VAL A 248 15.88 -4.32 -8.29
CA VAL A 248 15.19 -4.68 -9.53
C VAL A 248 16.18 -4.90 -10.66
N THR A 249 17.16 -4.01 -10.85
CA THR A 249 18.21 -4.16 -11.87
C THR A 249 19.01 -5.43 -11.67
N THR A 250 19.37 -5.77 -10.42
CA THR A 250 20.05 -7.02 -10.08
C THR A 250 19.20 -8.24 -10.44
N GLY A 251 17.90 -8.20 -10.10
CA GLY A 251 16.96 -9.27 -10.44
C GLY A 251 16.86 -9.52 -11.94
N ILE A 252 16.77 -8.47 -12.74
CA ILE A 252 16.72 -8.56 -14.20
C ILE A 252 18.02 -9.17 -14.75
N ILE A 253 19.18 -8.67 -14.32
CA ILE A 253 20.48 -9.16 -14.80
C ILE A 253 20.68 -10.65 -14.46
N VAL A 254 20.36 -11.05 -13.24
CA VAL A 254 20.53 -12.46 -12.80
C VAL A 254 19.49 -13.38 -13.45
N SER A 255 18.32 -12.87 -13.83
CA SER A 255 17.27 -13.67 -14.50
C SER A 255 17.57 -13.92 -15.99
N ILE A 256 18.32 -13.03 -16.63
CA ILE A 256 18.65 -13.13 -18.07
C ILE A 256 19.93 -13.96 -18.30
N GLY A 257 20.85 -14.01 -17.33
CA GLY A 257 22.11 -14.78 -17.40
C GLY A 257 21.95 -16.20 -16.87
#